data_6b91a042cb35089c9a753e0f5f738ac9
#
_entry.id   6b91a042cb35089c9a753e0f5f738ac9
#
_cell.length_a   1.000
_cell.length_b   1.000
_cell.length_c   1.000
_cell.angle_alpha   90.00
_cell.angle_beta   90.00
_cell.angle_gamma   90.00
#
_symmetry.space_group_name_H-M   'P 1'
#
loop_
_entity.id
_entity.type
_entity.pdbx_description
1 polymer ?
#
loop_
_entity_poly.entity_id
_entity_poly.type
_entity_poly.pdbx_seq_one_letter_code
_entity_poly.pdbx_strand_id
1 'polypeptide(L)'
;GKSVNSDEGEVSDGDIGVLKTSCVSYDRFNPSESKPVVKSEQQLVKCAVEKDSVIVSRMNTPERVGACGYVSTDFPNLFLPDRLWKLKFQDTVDTYFVYMMLVSSAYKEKITSMASGTSGSMYNIPKETFLNLQLVIPAKIDEQKQLGRILKKIDSLITLHQRKYEK
;
A
#
# COMPACT_ATOMS: atom_id res chain seq x y z
N GLY A 1 6.99 -0.98 -9.65
CA GLY A 1 7.34 -2.40 -9.66
C GLY A 1 7.45 -2.99 -11.07
N LYS A 2 7.77 -4.23 -11.14
CA LYS A 2 7.88 -4.99 -12.39
C LYS A 2 7.24 -6.36 -12.20
N SER A 3 6.46 -6.83 -13.18
CA SER A 3 5.97 -8.20 -13.21
C SER A 3 7.11 -9.18 -13.44
N VAL A 4 7.14 -10.24 -12.66
CA VAL A 4 8.07 -11.35 -12.73
C VAL A 4 7.31 -12.66 -12.50
N ASN A 5 7.84 -13.76 -13.01
CA ASN A 5 7.30 -15.07 -12.72
C ASN A 5 7.62 -15.50 -11.28
N SER A 6 6.67 -16.19 -10.66
CA SER A 6 6.76 -16.64 -9.28
C SER A 6 6.40 -18.11 -9.16
N ASP A 7 7.06 -18.81 -8.25
CA ASP A 7 6.72 -20.17 -7.88
C ASP A 7 5.53 -20.18 -6.90
N GLU A 8 4.89 -21.34 -6.75
CA GLU A 8 3.89 -21.55 -5.72
C GLU A 8 4.56 -21.72 -4.35
N GLY A 9 3.90 -21.28 -3.29
CA GLY A 9 4.38 -21.40 -1.92
C GLY A 9 4.60 -20.05 -1.23
N GLU A 10 5.18 -20.14 -0.04
CA GLU A 10 5.55 -19.00 0.78
C GLU A 10 7.00 -18.59 0.52
N VAL A 11 7.28 -17.29 0.68
CA VAL A 11 8.65 -16.75 0.61
C VAL A 11 9.37 -17.13 1.91
N SER A 12 10.40 -17.98 1.77
CA SER A 12 11.25 -18.37 2.90
C SER A 12 12.23 -17.27 3.27
N ASP A 13 12.80 -17.36 4.47
CA ASP A 13 13.80 -16.39 4.94
C ASP A 13 15.02 -16.37 4.00
N GLY A 14 15.36 -15.17 3.52
CA GLY A 14 16.46 -14.97 2.55
C GLY A 14 16.06 -15.07 1.08
N ASP A 15 14.87 -15.57 0.74
CA ASP A 15 14.39 -15.65 -0.63
C ASP A 15 13.93 -14.28 -1.17
N ILE A 16 14.07 -14.12 -2.48
CA ILE A 16 13.50 -12.97 -3.19
C ILE A 16 12.02 -13.23 -3.46
N GLY A 17 11.16 -12.34 -2.94
CA GLY A 17 9.71 -12.43 -3.12
C GLY A 17 9.12 -11.24 -3.90
N VAL A 18 8.00 -11.49 -4.54
CA VAL A 18 7.15 -10.45 -5.15
C VAL A 18 5.80 -10.42 -4.45
N LEU A 19 5.33 -9.22 -4.12
CA LEU A 19 4.03 -9.02 -3.46
C LEU A 19 2.88 -9.41 -4.40
N LYS A 20 1.84 -10.01 -3.82
CA LYS A 20 0.53 -10.15 -4.47
C LYS A 20 -0.25 -8.83 -4.34
N THR A 21 -1.21 -8.59 -5.22
CA THR A 21 -2.09 -7.41 -5.11
C THR A 21 -3.01 -7.46 -3.89
N SER A 22 -3.17 -8.63 -3.27
CA SER A 22 -3.87 -8.83 -2.00
C SER A 22 -3.10 -8.35 -0.77
N CYS A 23 -1.82 -8.00 -0.93
CA CYS A 23 -0.98 -7.51 0.19
C CYS A 23 -1.46 -6.19 0.79
N VAL A 24 -2.29 -5.44 0.08
CA VAL A 24 -2.93 -4.22 0.58
C VAL A 24 -4.45 -4.37 0.64
N SER A 25 -5.01 -3.94 1.74
CA SER A 25 -6.43 -3.66 1.92
C SER A 25 -6.56 -2.20 2.37
N TYR A 26 -7.79 -1.69 2.50
CA TYR A 26 -7.98 -0.27 2.86
C TYR A 26 -7.52 0.11 4.27
N ASP A 27 -7.10 -0.85 5.08
CA ASP A 27 -6.73 -0.64 6.48
C ASP A 27 -5.35 -1.22 6.85
N ARG A 28 -4.71 -2.01 5.96
CA ARG A 28 -3.43 -2.64 6.30
C ARG A 28 -2.57 -3.02 5.10
N PHE A 29 -1.29 -3.19 5.40
CA PHE A 29 -0.31 -3.87 4.57
C PHE A 29 0.03 -5.23 5.19
N ASN A 30 -0.03 -6.31 4.39
CA ASN A 30 0.34 -7.66 4.80
C ASN A 30 1.48 -8.20 3.93
N PRO A 31 2.73 -8.23 4.41
CA PRO A 31 3.88 -8.71 3.64
C PRO A 31 3.86 -10.21 3.36
N SER A 32 3.10 -11.01 4.12
CA SER A 32 2.95 -12.46 3.88
C SER A 32 2.17 -12.76 2.59
N GLU A 33 1.41 -11.78 2.09
CA GLU A 33 0.79 -11.87 0.78
C GLU A 33 1.84 -11.63 -0.33
N SER A 34 2.76 -12.59 -0.47
CA SER A 34 3.87 -12.60 -1.41
C SER A 34 4.05 -14.00 -2.01
N LYS A 35 4.86 -14.10 -3.06
CA LYS A 35 5.26 -15.36 -3.70
C LYS A 35 6.76 -15.34 -3.98
N PRO A 36 7.47 -16.47 -3.89
CA PRO A 36 8.87 -16.55 -4.25
C PRO A 36 9.07 -16.31 -5.75
N VAL A 37 10.07 -15.51 -6.11
CA VAL A 37 10.41 -15.21 -7.50
C VAL A 37 11.26 -16.34 -8.05
N VAL A 38 10.94 -16.84 -9.25
CA VAL A 38 11.74 -17.87 -9.92
C VAL A 38 13.20 -17.42 -10.07
N LYS A 39 14.16 -18.32 -9.83
CA LYS A 39 15.60 -18.00 -9.77
C LYS A 39 16.10 -17.25 -11.01
N SER A 40 15.62 -17.60 -12.19
CA SER A 40 16.00 -16.98 -13.46
C SER A 40 15.57 -15.54 -13.62
N GLU A 41 14.61 -15.05 -12.81
CA GLU A 41 14.07 -13.70 -12.89
C GLU A 41 14.37 -12.82 -11.67
N GLN A 42 15.08 -13.33 -10.67
CA GLN A 42 15.40 -12.58 -9.45
C GLN A 42 16.15 -11.28 -9.72
N GLN A 43 17.01 -11.22 -10.76
CA GLN A 43 17.70 -9.98 -11.17
C GLN A 43 16.77 -8.96 -11.85
N LEU A 44 15.55 -9.35 -12.22
CA LEU A 44 14.59 -8.47 -12.89
C LEU A 44 13.70 -7.69 -11.92
N VAL A 45 13.65 -8.07 -10.63
CA VAL A 45 12.82 -7.39 -9.63
C VAL A 45 13.23 -5.94 -9.45
N LYS A 46 12.24 -5.10 -9.20
CA LYS A 46 12.43 -3.66 -9.00
C LYS A 46 11.51 -3.15 -7.90
N CYS A 47 11.92 -2.08 -7.25
CA CYS A 47 11.10 -1.41 -6.25
C CYS A 47 10.91 -2.25 -4.99
N ALA A 48 11.95 -2.39 -4.19
CA ALA A 48 11.90 -3.04 -2.89
C ALA A 48 10.89 -2.36 -1.96
N VAL A 49 10.33 -3.14 -1.05
CA VAL A 49 9.42 -2.67 -0.01
C VAL A 49 10.24 -2.01 1.09
N GLU A 50 10.04 -0.72 1.28
CA GLU A 50 10.82 0.10 2.21
C GLU A 50 9.93 0.71 3.28
N LYS A 51 10.48 0.81 4.49
CA LYS A 51 9.87 1.54 5.60
C LYS A 51 9.48 2.97 5.21
N ASP A 52 8.48 3.50 5.89
CA ASP A 52 7.94 4.84 5.67
C ASP A 52 7.54 5.08 4.20
N SER A 53 6.86 4.09 3.63
CA SER A 53 6.23 4.19 2.33
C SER A 53 4.78 3.73 2.38
N VAL A 54 4.01 4.11 1.39
CA VAL A 54 2.63 3.62 1.20
C VAL A 54 2.57 2.81 -0.07
N ILE A 55 2.06 1.59 0.03
CA ILE A 55 1.80 0.75 -1.14
C ILE A 55 0.36 0.99 -1.58
N VAL A 56 0.16 1.22 -2.87
CA VAL A 56 -1.15 1.48 -3.48
C VAL A 56 -1.45 0.44 -4.56
N SER A 57 -2.63 -0.15 -4.48
CA SER A 57 -3.13 -1.09 -5.50
C SER A 57 -3.71 -0.31 -6.68
N ARG A 58 -2.89 -0.10 -7.73
CA ARG A 58 -3.32 0.65 -8.92
C ARG A 58 -4.25 -0.14 -9.84
N MET A 59 -4.16 -1.47 -9.82
CA MET A 59 -4.95 -2.36 -10.66
C MET A 59 -5.44 -3.54 -9.82
N ASN A 60 -6.75 -3.66 -9.69
CA ASN A 60 -7.41 -4.71 -8.90
C ASN A 60 -8.91 -4.79 -9.25
N THR A 61 -9.64 -5.64 -8.52
CA THR A 61 -11.12 -5.63 -8.58
C THR A 61 -11.68 -4.27 -8.14
N PRO A 62 -12.93 -3.95 -8.48
CA PRO A 62 -13.57 -2.67 -8.09
C PRO A 62 -13.48 -2.38 -6.59
N GLU A 63 -13.59 -3.43 -5.75
CA GLU A 63 -13.59 -3.30 -4.29
C GLU A 63 -12.21 -3.01 -3.70
N ARG A 64 -11.13 -3.32 -4.45
CA ARG A 64 -9.74 -3.23 -3.97
C ARG A 64 -8.87 -2.27 -4.74
N VAL A 65 -9.32 -1.76 -5.89
CA VAL A 65 -8.55 -0.76 -6.63
C VAL A 65 -8.41 0.51 -5.80
N GLY A 66 -7.20 1.05 -5.71
CA GLY A 66 -6.90 2.21 -4.88
C GLY A 66 -6.65 1.90 -3.40
N ALA A 67 -6.77 0.63 -2.97
CA ALA A 67 -6.42 0.26 -1.60
C ALA A 67 -4.97 0.64 -1.27
N CYS A 68 -4.77 1.19 -0.08
CA CYS A 68 -3.47 1.67 0.40
C CYS A 68 -3.06 0.93 1.67
N GLY A 69 -1.76 0.66 1.83
CA GLY A 69 -1.19 0.08 3.04
C GLY A 69 0.11 0.76 3.44
N TYR A 70 0.27 1.10 4.71
CA TYR A 70 1.48 1.71 5.25
C TYR A 70 2.52 0.65 5.59
N VAL A 71 3.76 0.88 5.18
CA VAL A 71 4.91 0.02 5.46
C VAL A 71 5.66 0.56 6.66
N SER A 72 5.61 -0.15 7.79
CA SER A 72 6.20 0.27 9.07
C SER A 72 7.64 -0.19 9.28
N THR A 73 8.13 -1.13 8.47
CA THR A 73 9.48 -1.69 8.56
C THR A 73 10.00 -2.06 7.17
N ASP A 74 11.32 -2.22 7.03
CA ASP A 74 11.93 -2.61 5.76
C ASP A 74 11.73 -4.10 5.47
N PHE A 75 11.52 -4.41 4.19
CA PHE A 75 11.48 -5.77 3.64
C PHE A 75 12.38 -5.84 2.42
N PRO A 76 13.72 -5.92 2.61
CA PRO A 76 14.69 -5.77 1.52
C PRO A 76 14.58 -6.84 0.44
N ASN A 77 14.03 -8.01 0.77
CA ASN A 77 13.85 -9.13 -0.15
C ASN A 77 12.45 -9.21 -0.78
N LEU A 78 11.55 -8.26 -0.45
CA LEU A 78 10.23 -8.17 -1.07
C LEU A 78 10.17 -7.02 -2.06
N PHE A 79 9.58 -7.30 -3.22
CA PHE A 79 9.50 -6.36 -4.34
C PHE A 79 8.06 -6.19 -4.83
N LEU A 80 7.79 -5.06 -5.47
CA LEU A 80 6.47 -4.75 -6.01
C LEU A 80 6.31 -5.28 -7.43
N PRO A 81 5.15 -5.90 -7.77
CA PRO A 81 4.74 -6.12 -9.15
C PRO A 81 4.35 -4.78 -9.81
N ASP A 82 4.10 -4.81 -11.11
CA ASP A 82 3.65 -3.63 -11.86
C ASP A 82 2.27 -3.10 -11.46
N ARG A 83 1.44 -3.94 -10.83
CA ARG A 83 0.09 -3.59 -10.36
C ARG A 83 0.06 -2.82 -9.03
N LEU A 84 1.21 -2.66 -8.40
CA LEU A 84 1.35 -1.91 -7.15
C LEU A 84 2.28 -0.71 -7.34
N TRP A 85 1.94 0.40 -6.72
CA TRP A 85 2.83 1.55 -6.59
C TRP A 85 3.36 1.67 -5.18
N LYS A 86 4.59 2.16 -5.05
CA LYS A 86 5.18 2.64 -3.81
C LYS A 86 5.20 4.17 -3.84
N LEU A 87 4.53 4.80 -2.88
CA LEU A 87 4.61 6.23 -2.65
C LEU A 87 5.68 6.49 -1.59
N LYS A 88 6.60 7.37 -1.91
CA LYS A 88 7.53 7.99 -0.97
C LYS A 88 7.31 9.49 -1.02
N PHE A 89 7.32 10.12 0.13
CA PHE A 89 7.13 11.55 0.27
C PHE A 89 8.44 12.22 0.62
N GLN A 90 8.50 13.54 0.43
CA GLN A 90 9.64 14.35 0.87
C GLN A 90 9.63 14.48 2.40
N ASP A 91 10.76 14.85 2.99
CA ASP A 91 10.93 15.00 4.45
C ASP A 91 10.02 16.05 5.09
N THR A 92 9.37 16.89 4.29
CA THR A 92 8.36 17.86 4.71
C THR A 92 6.97 17.27 4.91
N VAL A 93 6.79 15.97 4.61
CA VAL A 93 5.51 15.27 4.65
C VAL A 93 5.62 14.05 5.57
N ASP A 94 4.73 13.96 6.56
CA ASP A 94 4.62 12.75 7.39
C ASP A 94 3.85 11.67 6.64
N THR A 95 4.56 10.60 6.30
CA THR A 95 4.02 9.48 5.49
C THR A 95 2.83 8.81 6.16
N TYR A 96 2.87 8.61 7.49
CA TYR A 96 1.77 7.96 8.19
C TYR A 96 0.51 8.83 8.22
N PHE A 97 0.66 10.13 8.44
CA PHE A 97 -0.45 11.08 8.38
C PHE A 97 -1.12 11.06 7.00
N VAL A 98 -0.32 11.13 5.93
CA VAL A 98 -0.87 11.04 4.56
C VAL A 98 -1.53 9.69 4.30
N TYR A 99 -0.95 8.58 4.75
CA TYR A 99 -1.59 7.28 4.67
C TYR A 99 -2.99 7.28 5.31
N MET A 100 -3.13 7.83 6.52
CA MET A 100 -4.43 7.93 7.20
C MET A 100 -5.44 8.78 6.43
N MET A 101 -4.97 9.82 5.74
CA MET A 101 -5.84 10.58 4.83
C MET A 101 -6.29 9.71 3.64
N LEU A 102 -5.36 9.02 2.99
CA LEU A 102 -5.67 8.21 1.80
C LEU A 102 -6.67 7.09 2.08
N VAL A 103 -6.65 6.50 3.28
CA VAL A 103 -7.60 5.44 3.69
C VAL A 103 -8.91 5.97 4.26
N SER A 104 -9.03 7.28 4.50
CA SER A 104 -10.29 7.89 4.94
C SER A 104 -11.38 7.74 3.88
N SER A 105 -12.65 7.68 4.28
CA SER A 105 -13.78 7.52 3.35
C SER A 105 -13.77 8.53 2.21
N ALA A 106 -13.50 9.81 2.52
CA ALA A 106 -13.49 10.90 1.55
C ALA A 106 -12.42 10.72 0.46
N TYR A 107 -11.20 10.30 0.82
CA TYR A 107 -10.14 10.07 -0.16
C TYR A 107 -10.26 8.70 -0.83
N LYS A 108 -10.73 7.68 -0.13
CA LYS A 108 -11.07 6.39 -0.72
C LYS A 108 -12.05 6.55 -1.89
N GLU A 109 -13.14 7.28 -1.71
CA GLU A 109 -14.11 7.56 -2.76
C GLU A 109 -13.48 8.29 -3.95
N LYS A 110 -12.68 9.34 -3.69
CA LYS A 110 -11.95 10.07 -4.74
C LYS A 110 -11.02 9.15 -5.52
N ILE A 111 -10.23 8.32 -4.84
CA ILE A 111 -9.27 7.41 -5.49
C ILE A 111 -10.01 6.34 -6.30
N THR A 112 -11.08 5.76 -5.75
CA THR A 112 -11.87 4.74 -6.44
C THR A 112 -12.54 5.32 -7.69
N SER A 113 -13.03 6.58 -7.63
CA SER A 113 -13.63 7.25 -8.79
C SER A 113 -12.64 7.54 -9.93
N MET A 114 -11.33 7.53 -9.65
CA MET A 114 -10.30 7.66 -10.70
C MET A 114 -10.09 6.37 -11.50
N ALA A 115 -10.59 5.25 -10.99
CA ALA A 115 -10.38 3.95 -11.63
C ALA A 115 -11.37 3.75 -12.78
N SER A 116 -10.90 3.15 -13.85
CA SER A 116 -11.70 2.73 -14.99
C SER A 116 -11.39 1.28 -15.34
N GLY A 117 -12.38 0.56 -15.85
CA GLY A 117 -12.23 -0.82 -16.29
C GLY A 117 -13.19 -1.14 -17.44
N THR A 118 -12.72 -1.94 -18.39
CA THR A 118 -13.48 -2.32 -19.58
C THR A 118 -14.18 -3.68 -19.46
N SER A 119 -13.72 -4.55 -18.55
CA SER A 119 -14.17 -5.94 -18.43
C SER A 119 -15.04 -6.23 -17.20
N GLY A 120 -15.39 -5.22 -16.41
CA GLY A 120 -16.16 -5.40 -15.17
C GLY A 120 -15.42 -6.10 -14.02
N SER A 121 -14.31 -6.82 -14.29
CA SER A 121 -13.57 -7.59 -13.31
C SER A 121 -12.28 -6.94 -12.82
N MET A 122 -11.67 -6.07 -13.66
CA MET A 122 -10.39 -5.41 -13.34
C MET A 122 -10.48 -3.91 -13.65
N TYR A 123 -10.16 -3.11 -12.64
CA TYR A 123 -10.11 -1.66 -12.72
C TYR A 123 -8.65 -1.20 -12.58
N ASN A 124 -8.31 -0.11 -13.25
CA ASN A 124 -6.99 0.49 -13.24
C ASN A 124 -7.09 1.99 -13.03
N ILE A 125 -6.21 2.52 -12.19
CA ILE A 125 -6.06 3.96 -11.99
C ILE A 125 -4.90 4.44 -12.88
N PRO A 126 -5.13 5.38 -13.82
CA PRO A 126 -4.04 5.98 -14.57
C PRO A 126 -3.09 6.75 -13.65
N LYS A 127 -1.77 6.60 -13.87
CA LYS A 127 -0.75 7.21 -13.00
C LYS A 127 -0.90 8.74 -12.93
N GLU A 128 -1.09 9.39 -14.06
CA GLU A 128 -1.24 10.85 -14.13
C GLU A 128 -2.47 11.33 -13.36
N THR A 129 -3.58 10.60 -13.44
CA THR A 129 -4.80 10.92 -12.69
C THR A 129 -4.55 10.83 -11.18
N PHE A 130 -3.85 9.78 -10.74
CA PHE A 130 -3.50 9.61 -9.32
C PHE A 130 -2.54 10.70 -8.81
N LEU A 131 -1.55 11.08 -9.62
CA LEU A 131 -0.59 12.13 -9.26
C LEU A 131 -1.23 13.52 -9.16
N ASN A 132 -2.38 13.73 -9.79
CA ASN A 132 -3.17 14.96 -9.68
C ASN A 132 -4.09 14.98 -8.45
N LEU A 133 -4.08 13.94 -7.60
CA LEU A 133 -4.84 13.93 -6.36
C LEU A 133 -4.32 15.01 -5.41
N GLN A 134 -5.17 15.98 -5.12
CA GLN A 134 -4.85 17.06 -4.19
C GLN A 134 -5.11 16.63 -2.76
N LEU A 135 -4.11 16.77 -1.92
CA LEU A 135 -4.18 16.57 -0.47
C LEU A 135 -4.06 17.92 0.23
N VAL A 136 -5.00 18.22 1.12
CA VAL A 136 -4.92 19.40 1.99
C VAL A 136 -4.30 18.97 3.31
N ILE A 137 -3.04 19.32 3.53
CA ILE A 137 -2.26 18.93 4.70
C ILE A 137 -1.76 20.16 5.46
N PRO A 138 -1.52 20.08 6.78
CA PRO A 138 -0.87 21.16 7.53
C PRO A 138 0.51 21.48 6.94
N ALA A 139 0.87 22.76 6.88
CA ALA A 139 2.14 23.20 6.33
C ALA A 139 3.36 22.78 7.18
N LYS A 140 3.16 22.62 8.50
CA LYS A 140 4.22 22.26 9.43
C LYS A 140 4.29 20.74 9.62
N ILE A 141 5.44 20.15 9.36
CA ILE A 141 5.68 18.70 9.55
C ILE A 141 5.40 18.24 10.99
N ASP A 142 5.68 19.06 12.00
CA ASP A 142 5.44 18.73 13.40
C ASP A 142 3.94 18.59 13.71
N GLU A 143 3.10 19.41 13.10
CA GLU A 143 1.65 19.30 13.20
C GLU A 143 1.15 18.00 12.54
N GLN A 144 1.64 17.68 11.34
CA GLN A 144 1.34 16.42 10.66
C GLN A 144 1.72 15.22 11.54
N LYS A 145 2.93 15.24 12.14
CA LYS A 145 3.41 14.17 13.04
C LYS A 145 2.56 14.04 14.30
N GLN A 146 2.11 15.16 14.88
CA GLN A 146 1.23 15.12 16.04
C GLN A 146 -0.12 14.49 15.70
N LEU A 147 -0.73 14.92 14.60
CA LEU A 147 -1.99 14.36 14.11
C LEU A 147 -1.83 12.87 13.75
N GLY A 148 -0.76 12.50 13.06
CA GLY A 148 -0.44 11.11 12.75
C GLY A 148 -0.32 10.22 13.98
N ARG A 149 0.34 10.70 15.06
CA ARG A 149 0.44 9.97 16.34
C ARG A 149 -0.92 9.79 17.02
N ILE A 150 -1.78 10.81 16.99
CA ILE A 150 -3.13 10.73 17.55
C ILE A 150 -3.95 9.70 16.78
N LEU A 151 -3.96 9.78 15.45
CA LEU A 151 -4.66 8.84 14.58
C LEU A 151 -4.18 7.40 14.80
N LYS A 152 -2.86 7.19 14.92
CA LYS A 152 -2.28 5.87 15.19
C LYS A 152 -2.74 5.30 16.55
N LYS A 153 -2.84 6.13 17.58
CA LYS A 153 -3.36 5.70 18.88
C LYS A 153 -4.83 5.31 18.80
N ILE A 154 -5.65 6.10 18.11
CA ILE A 154 -7.06 5.81 17.91
C ILE A 154 -7.25 4.49 17.16
N ASP A 155 -6.54 4.29 16.06
CA ASP A 155 -6.58 3.06 15.27
C ASP A 155 -6.18 1.84 16.10
N SER A 156 -5.13 1.95 16.90
CA SER A 156 -4.70 0.89 17.82
C SER A 156 -5.78 0.56 18.87
N LEU A 157 -6.46 1.56 19.42
CA LEU A 157 -7.54 1.38 20.38
C LEU A 157 -8.76 0.71 19.76
N ILE A 158 -9.13 1.10 18.54
CA ILE A 158 -10.23 0.48 17.78
C ILE A 158 -9.91 -1.00 17.54
N THR A 159 -8.71 -1.31 17.05
CA THR A 159 -8.26 -2.68 16.78
C THR A 159 -8.27 -3.55 18.05
N LEU A 160 -7.79 -3.03 19.18
CA LEU A 160 -7.82 -3.73 20.46
C LEU A 160 -9.25 -3.98 20.94
N HIS A 161 -10.14 -3.00 20.76
CA HIS A 161 -11.55 -3.11 21.12
C HIS A 161 -12.25 -4.19 20.28
N GLN A 162 -12.07 -4.18 18.98
CA GLN A 162 -12.65 -5.18 18.08
C GLN A 162 -12.22 -6.60 18.45
N ARG A 163 -10.93 -6.86 18.68
CA ARG A 163 -10.41 -8.17 19.11
C ARG A 163 -11.00 -8.68 20.42
N LYS A 164 -11.49 -7.79 21.28
CA LYS A 164 -12.12 -8.18 22.56
C LYS A 164 -13.52 -8.76 22.36
N TYR A 165 -14.19 -8.43 21.27
CA TYR A 165 -15.56 -8.87 20.98
C TYR A 165 -15.63 -10.00 19.93
N GLU A 166 -14.50 -10.36 19.30
CA GLU A 166 -14.40 -11.49 18.37
C GLU A 166 -14.04 -12.81 19.07
N LYS A 167 -13.97 -12.82 20.43
CA LYS A 167 -13.83 -14.01 21.28
C LYS A 167 -15.16 -14.37 21.92
#